data_a4f148b30fd5a73880b4669c4e4faa69
#
_entry.id   a4f148b30fd5a73880b4669c4e4faa69
#
_cell.length_a   1.000
_cell.length_b   1.000
_cell.length_c   1.000
_cell.angle_alpha   90.00
_cell.angle_beta   90.00
_cell.angle_gamma   90.00
#
_symmetry.space_group_name_H-M   'P 1'
#
loop_
_entity.id
_entity.type
_entity.pdbx_description
1 polymer ?
#
loop_
_entity_poly.entity_id
_entity_poly.type
_entity_poly.pdbx_seq_one_letter_code
_entity_poly.pdbx_strand_id
1 'polypeptide(L)'
;MINLLLIFVLISVTSCTIFSQDFEWENFKVKFKKSYRSLSHELERKLIFLSTLQSIEEHNAKYELGLSTYFQGVNFYSDWTWEEFERILMKKPIFDKYKSVSSNNICLENTKIIS
;
A
#
# COMPACT_ATOMS: atom_id res chain seq x y z
N MET A 1 -34.34 4.27 26.91
CA MET A 1 -33.24 5.11 27.44
C MET A 1 -31.90 4.45 27.10
N ILE A 2 -31.17 5.09 26.25
CA ILE A 2 -29.79 4.62 25.93
C ILE A 2 -28.98 4.82 27.19
N ASN A 3 -28.41 3.74 27.71
CA ASN A 3 -27.69 3.73 28.97
C ASN A 3 -26.44 4.61 28.85
N LEU A 4 -26.28 5.60 29.73
CA LEU A 4 -25.17 6.55 29.77
C LEU A 4 -23.80 5.81 29.77
N LEU A 5 -23.75 4.61 30.35
CA LEU A 5 -22.59 3.69 30.32
C LEU A 5 -22.24 3.22 28.92
N LEU A 6 -23.20 2.96 28.04
CA LEU A 6 -22.93 2.56 26.64
C LEU A 6 -22.31 3.70 25.83
N ILE A 7 -22.72 4.94 26.09
CA ILE A 7 -22.13 6.13 25.45
C ILE A 7 -20.69 6.31 25.91
N PHE A 8 -20.37 6.14 27.18
CA PHE A 8 -18.99 6.20 27.69
C PHE A 8 -18.09 5.12 27.09
N VAL A 9 -18.59 3.90 26.94
CA VAL A 9 -17.84 2.79 26.32
C VAL A 9 -17.57 3.09 24.83
N LEU A 10 -18.54 3.59 24.09
CA LEU A 10 -18.38 3.96 22.68
C LEU A 10 -17.37 5.09 22.49
N ILE A 11 -17.36 6.10 23.34
CA ILE A 11 -16.39 7.22 23.28
C ILE A 11 -14.98 6.74 23.59
N SER A 12 -14.80 5.83 24.55
CA SER A 12 -13.46 5.32 24.90
C SER A 12 -12.83 4.46 23.81
N VAL A 13 -13.61 3.69 23.06
CA VAL A 13 -13.12 2.86 21.95
C VAL A 13 -12.67 3.71 20.77
N THR A 14 -13.40 4.77 20.42
CA THR A 14 -13.02 5.65 19.29
C THR A 14 -11.75 6.44 19.55
N SER A 15 -11.49 6.83 20.79
CA SER A 15 -10.25 7.56 21.14
C SER A 15 -8.98 6.70 21.00
N CYS A 16 -9.07 5.41 21.24
CA CYS A 16 -7.93 4.48 21.16
C CYS A 16 -7.46 4.25 19.71
N THR A 17 -8.39 4.18 18.76
CA THR A 17 -8.05 3.92 17.35
C THR A 17 -7.34 5.11 16.68
N ILE A 18 -7.77 6.34 16.97
CA ILE A 18 -7.13 7.56 16.43
C ILE A 18 -5.70 7.69 16.91
N PHE A 19 -5.44 7.44 18.18
CA PHE A 19 -4.08 7.51 18.75
C PHE A 19 -3.13 6.49 18.12
N SER A 20 -3.61 5.29 17.84
CA SER A 20 -2.81 4.24 17.18
C SER A 20 -2.40 4.63 15.75
N GLN A 21 -3.31 5.22 14.98
CA GLN A 21 -3.04 5.63 13.59
C GLN A 21 -2.04 6.79 13.51
N ASP A 22 -2.11 7.75 14.42
CA ASP A 22 -1.14 8.85 14.49
C ASP A 22 0.26 8.34 14.84
N PHE A 23 0.36 7.37 15.73
CA PHE A 23 1.62 6.73 16.10
C PHE A 23 2.24 5.98 14.91
N GLU A 24 1.46 5.21 14.15
CA GLU A 24 1.94 4.52 12.94
C GLU A 24 2.42 5.50 11.85
N TRP A 25 1.74 6.63 11.69
CA TRP A 25 2.16 7.67 10.77
C TRP A 25 3.50 8.30 11.17
N GLU A 26 3.69 8.65 12.43
CA GLU A 26 4.95 9.20 12.93
C GLU A 26 6.11 8.21 12.79
N ASN A 27 5.89 6.94 13.13
CA ASN A 27 6.86 5.86 12.94
C ASN A 27 7.24 5.70 11.46
N PHE A 28 6.26 5.76 10.57
CA PHE A 28 6.48 5.69 9.12
C PHE A 28 7.37 6.83 8.65
N LYS A 29 7.08 8.07 9.05
CA LYS A 29 7.91 9.24 8.70
C LYS A 29 9.35 9.10 9.17
N VAL A 30 9.55 8.67 10.39
CA VAL A 30 10.90 8.47 10.97
C VAL A 30 11.63 7.34 10.28
N LYS A 31 11.00 6.18 10.13
CA LYS A 31 11.60 4.97 9.54
C LYS A 31 12.06 5.20 8.10
N PHE A 32 11.25 5.87 7.29
CA PHE A 32 11.54 6.11 5.88
C PHE A 32 12.08 7.52 5.58
N LYS A 33 12.40 8.30 6.63
CA LYS A 33 12.96 9.67 6.53
C LYS A 33 12.11 10.57 5.62
N LYS A 34 10.79 10.53 5.81
CA LYS A 34 9.84 11.31 5.02
C LYS A 34 9.86 12.77 5.39
N SER A 35 9.79 13.63 4.38
CA SER A 35 9.67 15.09 4.52
C SER A 35 8.71 15.62 3.47
N TYR A 36 7.81 16.51 3.87
CA TYR A 36 6.77 17.05 3.01
C TYR A 36 6.89 18.57 2.89
N ARG A 37 6.49 19.12 1.74
CA ARG A 37 6.67 20.54 1.41
C ARG A 37 5.81 21.48 2.25
N SER A 38 4.64 21.04 2.69
CA SER A 38 3.66 21.82 3.46
C SER A 38 2.81 20.89 4.31
N LEU A 39 2.14 21.46 5.32
CA LEU A 39 1.19 20.74 6.16
C LEU A 39 0.04 20.14 5.34
N SER A 40 -0.47 20.87 4.35
CA SER A 40 -1.52 20.38 3.46
C SER A 40 -1.08 19.12 2.68
N HIS A 41 0.14 19.16 2.15
CA HIS A 41 0.72 18.00 1.45
C HIS A 41 0.97 16.82 2.40
N GLU A 42 1.42 17.08 3.62
CA GLU A 42 1.60 16.04 4.63
C GLU A 42 0.27 15.37 5.00
N LEU A 43 -0.81 16.14 5.18
CA LEU A 43 -2.14 15.61 5.46
C LEU A 43 -2.68 14.74 4.32
N GLU A 44 -2.48 15.16 3.07
CA GLU A 44 -2.82 14.35 1.89
C GLU A 44 -2.08 13.00 1.89
N ARG A 45 -0.77 13.01 2.13
CA ARG A 45 0.06 11.79 2.23
C ARG A 45 -0.34 10.90 3.39
N LYS A 46 -0.68 11.49 4.52
CA LYS A 46 -1.20 10.76 5.68
C LYS A 46 -2.50 10.01 5.34
N LEU A 47 -3.44 10.64 4.64
CA LEU A 47 -4.69 9.99 4.23
C LEU A 47 -4.43 8.79 3.31
N ILE A 48 -3.52 8.92 2.35
CA ILE A 48 -3.11 7.81 1.47
C ILE A 48 -2.48 6.68 2.30
N PHE A 49 -1.57 7.02 3.20
CA PHE A 49 -0.92 6.06 4.09
C PHE A 49 -1.92 5.30 4.96
N LEU A 50 -2.88 5.98 5.57
CA LEU A 50 -3.90 5.34 6.41
C LEU A 50 -4.80 4.39 5.61
N SER A 51 -5.16 4.75 4.38
CA SER A 51 -5.90 3.87 3.47
C SER A 51 -5.08 2.62 3.10
N THR A 52 -3.79 2.79 2.85
CA THR A 52 -2.87 1.67 2.58
C THR A 52 -2.70 0.78 3.81
N LEU A 53 -2.55 1.36 5.00
CA LEU A 53 -2.44 0.62 6.25
C LEU A 53 -3.68 -0.24 6.49
N GLN A 54 -4.87 0.31 6.32
CA GLN A 54 -6.13 -0.43 6.43
C GLN A 54 -6.17 -1.61 5.45
N SER A 55 -5.78 -1.40 4.19
CA SER A 55 -5.73 -2.47 3.18
C SER A 55 -4.76 -3.58 3.56
N ILE A 56 -3.60 -3.23 4.14
CA ILE A 56 -2.61 -4.19 4.65
C ILE A 56 -3.20 -5.01 5.80
N GLU A 57 -3.87 -4.36 6.75
CA GLU A 57 -4.49 -5.02 7.90
C GLU A 57 -5.60 -5.99 7.47
N GLU A 58 -6.47 -5.57 6.55
CA GLU A 58 -7.52 -6.43 5.99
C GLU A 58 -6.95 -7.65 5.23
N HIS A 59 -5.86 -7.44 4.47
CA HIS A 59 -5.18 -8.53 3.78
C HIS A 59 -4.53 -9.51 4.78
N ASN A 60 -3.85 -8.98 5.79
CA ASN A 60 -3.17 -9.79 6.79
C ASN A 60 -4.15 -10.58 7.67
N ALA A 61 -5.33 -10.04 7.96
CA ALA A 61 -6.40 -10.78 8.60
C ALA A 61 -6.85 -12.00 7.76
N LYS A 62 -6.90 -11.88 6.43
CA LYS A 62 -7.17 -13.01 5.53
C LYS A 62 -6.02 -14.02 5.52
N TYR A 63 -4.78 -13.55 5.61
CA TYR A 63 -3.61 -14.41 5.73
C TYR A 63 -3.66 -15.26 7.02
N GLU A 64 -3.98 -14.66 8.18
CA GLU A 64 -4.13 -15.34 9.44
C GLU A 64 -5.25 -16.41 9.41
N LEU A 65 -6.29 -16.18 8.63
CA LEU A 65 -7.38 -17.15 8.40
C LEU A 65 -7.04 -18.24 7.36
N GLY A 66 -5.83 -18.22 6.78
CA GLY A 66 -5.43 -19.16 5.72
C GLY A 66 -6.07 -18.89 4.35
N LEU A 67 -6.70 -17.72 4.17
CA LEU A 67 -7.35 -17.31 2.91
C LEU A 67 -6.40 -16.60 1.94
N SER A 68 -5.19 -16.29 2.37
CA SER A 68 -4.12 -15.72 1.55
C SER A 68 -2.81 -16.46 1.78
N THR A 69 -1.97 -16.54 0.76
CA THR A 69 -0.67 -17.24 0.80
C THR A 69 0.50 -16.32 1.18
N TYR A 70 0.28 -15.02 1.31
CA TYR A 70 1.32 -14.04 1.59
C TYR A 70 0.85 -12.96 2.56
N PHE A 71 1.80 -12.39 3.27
CA PHE A 71 1.66 -11.30 4.23
C PHE A 71 2.09 -9.97 3.60
N GLN A 72 1.41 -8.87 3.89
CA GLN A 72 1.75 -7.53 3.44
C GLN A 72 2.34 -6.68 4.56
N GLY A 73 3.20 -5.72 4.20
CA GLY A 73 3.81 -4.80 5.16
C GLY A 73 3.96 -3.39 4.60
N VAL A 74 4.10 -2.44 5.51
CA VAL A 74 4.37 -1.03 5.19
C VAL A 74 5.77 -0.89 4.58
N ASN A 75 5.87 -0.18 3.45
CA ASN A 75 7.10 0.09 2.73
C ASN A 75 7.22 1.59 2.40
N PHE A 76 8.34 1.98 1.76
CA PHE A 76 8.63 3.38 1.39
C PHE A 76 7.53 4.04 0.56
N TYR A 77 6.79 3.29 -0.24
CA TYR A 77 5.76 3.81 -1.14
C TYR A 77 4.34 3.77 -0.57
N SER A 78 4.17 3.46 0.73
CA SER A 78 2.86 3.33 1.35
C SER A 78 2.06 4.63 1.46
N ASP A 79 2.69 5.79 1.26
CA ASP A 79 2.08 7.12 1.17
C ASP A 79 1.93 7.63 -0.29
N TRP A 80 2.07 6.75 -1.26
CA TRP A 80 1.96 7.06 -2.68
C TRP A 80 0.65 6.56 -3.25
N THR A 81 0.12 7.28 -4.26
CA THR A 81 -0.99 6.75 -5.07
C THR A 81 -0.49 5.68 -6.03
N TRP A 82 -1.41 4.84 -6.51
CA TRP A 82 -1.07 3.82 -7.50
C TRP A 82 -0.49 4.44 -8.78
N GLU A 83 -1.04 5.55 -9.24
CA GLU A 83 -0.61 6.25 -10.44
C GLU A 83 0.83 6.81 -10.31
N GLU A 84 1.21 7.25 -9.12
CA GLU A 84 2.58 7.70 -8.85
C GLU A 84 3.56 6.53 -8.89
N PHE A 85 3.19 5.42 -8.29
CA PHE A 85 4.00 4.20 -8.28
C PHE A 85 4.14 3.61 -9.69
N GLU A 86 3.07 3.53 -10.46
CA GLU A 86 3.05 3.05 -11.84
C GLU A 86 3.97 3.89 -12.76
N ARG A 87 3.96 5.21 -12.60
CA ARG A 87 4.87 6.10 -13.35
C ARG A 87 6.35 5.78 -13.16
N ILE A 88 6.73 5.33 -11.97
CA ILE A 88 8.13 4.91 -11.71
C ILE A 88 8.42 3.58 -12.38
N LEU A 89 7.50 2.63 -12.31
CA LEU A 89 7.66 1.33 -12.97
C LEU A 89 7.80 1.48 -14.48
N MET A 90 7.00 2.34 -15.10
CA MET A 90 7.07 2.61 -16.55
C MET A 90 8.31 3.38 -16.99
N LYS A 91 8.92 4.19 -16.10
CA LYS A 91 10.14 4.94 -16.40
C LYS A 91 11.43 4.11 -16.24
N LYS A 92 11.38 2.90 -15.71
CA LYS A 92 12.56 2.04 -15.60
C LYS A 92 12.82 1.35 -16.93
N PRO A 93 14.01 1.50 -17.54
CA PRO A 93 14.38 0.87 -18.83
C PRO A 93 14.40 -0.66 -18.78
N ILE A 94 14.22 -1.26 -17.60
CA ILE A 94 14.13 -2.70 -17.41
C ILE A 94 12.84 -3.27 -18.06
N PHE A 95 11.75 -2.52 -18.10
CA PHE A 95 10.49 -2.98 -18.68
C PHE A 95 10.56 -3.07 -20.19
N ASP A 96 11.27 -2.15 -20.86
CA ASP A 96 11.48 -2.17 -22.30
C ASP A 96 12.38 -3.34 -22.73
N LYS A 97 13.34 -3.73 -21.89
CA LYS A 97 14.20 -4.89 -22.13
C LYS A 97 13.40 -6.22 -22.11
N TYR A 98 12.45 -6.37 -21.20
CA TYR A 98 11.61 -7.57 -21.16
C TYR A 98 10.58 -7.61 -22.30
N LYS A 99 10.06 -6.47 -22.71
CA LYS A 99 9.11 -6.38 -23.83
C LYS A 99 9.78 -6.77 -25.15
N SER A 100 11.03 -6.35 -25.38
CA SER A 100 11.79 -6.71 -26.59
C SER A 100 12.19 -8.20 -26.61
N VAL A 101 12.50 -8.80 -25.46
CA VAL A 101 12.82 -10.23 -25.34
C VAL A 101 11.60 -11.11 -25.58
N SER A 102 10.43 -10.69 -25.06
CA SER A 102 9.17 -11.41 -25.28
C SER A 102 8.74 -11.41 -26.75
N SER A 103 8.93 -10.29 -27.44
CA SER A 103 8.62 -10.19 -28.88
C SER A 103 9.51 -11.07 -29.75
N ASN A 104 10.78 -11.18 -29.41
CA ASN A 104 11.74 -11.99 -30.17
C ASN A 104 11.53 -13.51 -29.96
N ASN A 105 11.10 -13.93 -28.79
CA ASN A 105 10.84 -15.35 -28.52
C ASN A 105 9.55 -15.85 -29.21
N ILE A 106 8.55 -15.02 -29.41
CA ILE A 106 7.32 -15.38 -30.13
C ILE A 106 7.59 -15.62 -31.62
N CYS A 107 8.54 -14.88 -32.21
CA CYS A 107 8.90 -15.06 -33.62
C CYS A 107 9.72 -16.33 -33.89
N LEU A 108 10.43 -16.87 -32.89
CA LEU A 108 11.27 -18.08 -33.07
C LEU A 108 10.50 -19.39 -32.91
N GLU A 109 9.38 -19.40 -32.20
CA GLU A 109 8.56 -20.59 -32.03
C GLU A 109 7.69 -20.90 -33.26
N ASN A 110 7.26 -19.87 -34.00
CA ASN A 110 6.44 -20.06 -35.21
C ASN A 110 7.22 -20.58 -36.42
N THR A 111 8.54 -20.53 -36.41
CA THR A 111 9.37 -21.05 -37.51
C THR A 111 9.72 -22.53 -37.36
N LYS A 112 9.49 -23.14 -36.19
CA LYS A 112 9.76 -24.54 -35.95
C LYS A 112 8.58 -25.51 -36.24
N ILE A 113 7.41 -25.01 -36.53
CA ILE A 113 6.20 -25.78 -36.76
C ILE A 113 5.93 -26.06 -38.26
N ILE A 114 6.73 -25.47 -39.18
CA ILE A 114 6.50 -25.58 -40.65
C ILE A 114 7.59 -26.40 -41.35
N SER A 115 8.37 -27.18 -40.60
CA SER A 115 9.33 -28.10 -41.24
C SER A 115 9.06 -29.54 -40.85
#